data_b7db7fdfc1c253941d36753e3ce274f4
#
_entry.id   b7db7fdfc1c253941d36753e3ce274f4
#
_cell.length_a   1.000
_cell.length_b   1.000
_cell.length_c   1.000
_cell.angle_alpha   90.00
_cell.angle_beta   90.00
_cell.angle_gamma   90.00
#
_symmetry.space_group_name_H-M   'P 1'
#
loop_
_entity.id
_entity.type
_entity.pdbx_description
1 polymer ?
#
loop_
_entity_poly.entity_id
_entity_poly.type
_entity_poly.pdbx_seq_one_letter_code
_entity_poly.pdbx_strand_id
1 'polypeptide(L)'
;MNIGFEFIKYSLIAKGRHGIHSPFVYNLCDQVLRKPISEEVKSRQNRLFKTLKNDATIINFEEFGAGSKHLKKQRSVKQIVTTNSTKNKYGDLLYRLMEAYKPMNVLEFGTSIGCGTLQLHWGNPEAQLISIEACKETYEFAKKTMEQHQISNQVQLINSTFNDYLEEKDLEKFDLVFIDGHHDGKCLIEYLKKLEKHTHNDTIFILDDIRWSTDMLNAWNTLVNDEQYHLSIDFFKMGLLIRQSNKRKEHFILRK
;
A
#
# COMPACT_ATOMS: atom_id res chain seq x y z
N MET A 1 3.65 -0.98 -21.93
CA MET A 1 2.72 0.12 -21.59
C MET A 1 3.46 1.45 -21.55
N ASN A 2 2.88 2.53 -22.08
CA ASN A 2 3.46 3.89 -21.97
C ASN A 2 2.77 4.62 -20.80
N ILE A 3 3.49 4.78 -19.69
CA ILE A 3 2.95 5.35 -18.44
C ILE A 3 2.51 6.81 -18.62
N GLY A 4 3.19 7.58 -19.49
CA GLY A 4 2.80 8.97 -19.79
C GLY A 4 1.44 9.06 -20.48
N PHE A 5 1.18 8.16 -21.42
CA PHE A 5 -0.13 8.08 -22.09
C PHE A 5 -1.24 7.64 -21.12
N GLU A 6 -0.96 6.69 -20.26
CA GLU A 6 -1.90 6.28 -19.20
C GLU A 6 -2.17 7.43 -18.21
N PHE A 7 -1.17 8.25 -17.90
CA PHE A 7 -1.37 9.42 -17.05
C PHE A 7 -2.23 10.50 -17.71
N ILE A 8 -2.09 10.73 -19.02
CA ILE A 8 -2.95 11.65 -19.76
C ILE A 8 -4.39 11.15 -19.74
N LYS A 9 -4.64 9.87 -20.06
CA LYS A 9 -5.99 9.28 -20.00
C LYS A 9 -6.60 9.45 -18.60
N TYR A 10 -5.87 9.05 -17.56
CA TYR A 10 -6.30 9.21 -16.18
C TYR A 10 -6.66 10.68 -15.88
N SER A 11 -5.80 11.63 -16.25
CA SER A 11 -5.99 13.04 -15.96
C SER A 11 -7.23 13.64 -16.63
N LEU A 12 -7.61 13.13 -17.80
CA LEU A 12 -8.79 13.57 -18.52
C LEU A 12 -10.10 13.11 -17.86
N ILE A 13 -10.12 11.92 -17.27
CA ILE A 13 -11.33 11.30 -16.71
C ILE A 13 -11.41 11.39 -15.18
N ALA A 14 -10.28 11.62 -14.50
CA ALA A 14 -10.23 11.69 -13.05
C ALA A 14 -11.05 12.85 -12.52
N LYS A 15 -11.97 12.55 -11.60
CA LYS A 15 -12.89 13.51 -11.00
C LYS A 15 -12.31 14.05 -9.68
N GLY A 16 -12.67 15.26 -9.35
CA GLY A 16 -12.57 15.80 -8.00
C GLY A 16 -13.87 15.53 -7.23
N ARG A 17 -14.01 16.16 -6.06
CA ARG A 17 -15.17 16.03 -5.17
C ARG A 17 -16.53 16.31 -5.85
N HIS A 18 -16.55 17.24 -6.79
CA HIS A 18 -17.77 17.63 -7.48
C HIS A 18 -18.20 16.54 -8.47
N GLY A 19 -19.47 16.13 -8.39
CA GLY A 19 -20.03 15.05 -9.22
C GLY A 19 -19.86 13.64 -8.65
N ILE A 20 -19.51 13.50 -7.35
CA ILE A 20 -19.52 12.23 -6.62
C ILE A 20 -20.84 12.10 -5.88
N HIS A 21 -21.60 11.04 -6.19
CA HIS A 21 -22.89 10.77 -5.56
C HIS A 21 -22.84 9.67 -4.49
N SER A 22 -21.69 9.00 -4.31
CA SER A 22 -21.47 8.02 -3.26
C SER A 22 -21.12 8.72 -1.95
N PRO A 23 -21.92 8.56 -0.87
CA PRO A 23 -21.65 9.18 0.44
C PRO A 23 -20.29 8.75 1.01
N PHE A 24 -19.93 7.48 0.83
CA PHE A 24 -18.63 6.97 1.27
C PHE A 24 -17.48 7.68 0.54
N VAL A 25 -17.54 7.73 -0.80
CA VAL A 25 -16.46 8.35 -1.60
C VAL A 25 -16.40 9.86 -1.38
N TYR A 26 -17.57 10.51 -1.17
CA TYR A 26 -17.61 11.92 -0.79
C TYR A 26 -16.89 12.16 0.54
N ASN A 27 -17.18 11.35 1.56
CA ASN A 27 -16.52 11.42 2.86
C ASN A 27 -15.02 11.13 2.74
N LEU A 28 -14.62 10.13 1.94
CA LEU A 28 -13.21 9.85 1.65
C LEU A 28 -12.51 11.07 1.03
N CYS A 29 -13.14 11.75 0.09
CA CYS A 29 -12.57 12.96 -0.48
C CYS A 29 -12.32 14.04 0.58
N ASP A 30 -13.22 14.23 1.53
CA ASP A 30 -13.11 15.26 2.55
C ASP A 30 -12.15 14.86 3.68
N GLN A 31 -12.30 13.66 4.22
CA GLN A 31 -11.55 13.22 5.41
C GLN A 31 -10.17 12.64 5.07
N VAL A 32 -9.97 12.16 3.85
CA VAL A 32 -8.71 11.52 3.43
C VAL A 32 -7.96 12.37 2.40
N LEU A 33 -8.58 12.74 1.27
CA LEU A 33 -7.83 13.38 0.21
C LEU A 33 -7.53 14.87 0.49
N ARG A 34 -8.42 15.58 1.15
CA ARG A 34 -8.35 17.03 1.37
C ARG A 34 -7.91 17.44 2.78
N LYS A 35 -8.08 16.58 3.77
CA LYS A 35 -7.69 16.89 5.14
C LYS A 35 -6.18 17.18 5.21
N PRO A 36 -5.75 18.32 5.72
CA PRO A 36 -4.32 18.60 5.88
C PRO A 36 -3.71 17.66 6.91
N ILE A 37 -2.47 17.27 6.67
CA ILE A 37 -1.66 16.57 7.69
C ILE A 37 -1.06 17.62 8.59
N SER A 38 -1.02 17.35 9.91
CA SER A 38 -0.44 18.26 10.87
C SER A 38 1.05 18.55 10.59
N GLU A 39 1.52 19.73 10.96
CA GLU A 39 2.93 20.11 10.78
C GLU A 39 3.87 19.19 11.56
N GLU A 40 3.44 18.66 12.68
CA GLU A 40 4.20 17.69 13.46
C GLU A 40 4.46 16.41 12.65
N VAL A 41 3.40 15.83 12.06
CA VAL A 41 3.51 14.61 11.24
C VAL A 41 4.32 14.89 9.98
N LYS A 42 4.10 16.04 9.32
CA LYS A 42 4.91 16.46 8.16
C LYS A 42 6.39 16.59 8.51
N SER A 43 6.70 17.18 9.65
CA SER A 43 8.07 17.29 10.13
C SER A 43 8.69 15.91 10.38
N ARG A 44 7.92 14.96 10.95
CA ARG A 44 8.35 13.57 11.17
C ARG A 44 8.62 12.86 9.86
N GLN A 45 7.71 12.95 8.89
CA GLN A 45 7.89 12.41 7.55
C GLN A 45 9.14 12.98 6.86
N ASN A 46 9.31 14.30 6.90
CA ASN A 46 10.45 14.99 6.29
C ASN A 46 11.79 14.55 6.91
N ARG A 47 11.85 14.39 8.23
CA ARG A 47 13.05 13.87 8.91
C ARG A 47 13.37 12.45 8.45
N LEU A 48 12.39 11.54 8.42
CA LEU A 48 12.58 10.18 7.93
C LEU A 48 13.18 10.18 6.53
N PHE A 49 12.53 10.82 5.57
CA PHE A 49 12.99 10.82 4.19
C PHE A 49 14.34 11.53 4.00
N LYS A 50 14.63 12.55 4.79
CA LYS A 50 15.94 13.20 4.78
C LYS A 50 17.04 12.25 5.28
N THR A 51 16.80 11.54 6.36
CA THR A 51 17.73 10.53 6.91
C THR A 51 17.99 9.42 5.89
N LEU A 52 16.95 8.79 5.38
CA LEU A 52 17.07 7.68 4.44
C LEU A 52 17.69 8.09 3.08
N LYS A 53 17.46 9.31 2.61
CA LYS A 53 18.10 9.84 1.39
C LYS A 53 19.61 10.07 1.53
N ASN A 54 20.11 10.19 2.74
CA ASN A 54 21.53 10.33 3.03
C ASN A 54 22.18 9.01 3.46
N ASP A 55 21.40 7.94 3.56
CA ASP A 55 21.89 6.61 3.95
C ASP A 55 22.48 5.90 2.73
N ALA A 56 23.78 5.62 2.81
CA ALA A 56 24.54 4.92 1.76
C ALA A 56 24.61 3.40 1.99
N THR A 57 23.95 2.87 3.03
CA THR A 57 23.92 1.43 3.32
C THR A 57 23.48 0.66 2.08
N ILE A 58 24.26 -0.34 1.69
CA ILE A 58 23.94 -1.22 0.56
C ILE A 58 23.13 -2.40 1.06
N ILE A 59 22.03 -2.68 0.39
CA ILE A 59 21.16 -3.85 0.62
C ILE A 59 21.27 -4.77 -0.58
N ASN A 60 21.54 -6.04 -0.33
CA ASN A 60 21.53 -7.09 -1.33
C ASN A 60 20.11 -7.65 -1.43
N PHE A 61 19.49 -7.50 -2.58
CA PHE A 61 18.14 -8.02 -2.81
C PHE A 61 18.20 -9.48 -3.26
N GLU A 62 17.45 -10.32 -2.58
CA GLU A 62 17.06 -11.63 -3.09
C GLU A 62 15.76 -11.45 -3.88
N GLU A 63 15.71 -11.96 -5.11
CA GLU A 63 14.52 -11.86 -5.96
C GLU A 63 13.53 -12.97 -5.59
N PHE A 64 12.42 -12.58 -4.97
CA PHE A 64 11.30 -13.48 -4.64
C PHE A 64 10.07 -13.26 -5.54
N GLY A 65 10.20 -12.53 -6.63
CA GLY A 65 9.07 -12.15 -7.47
C GLY A 65 9.40 -12.01 -8.94
N ALA A 66 8.45 -11.47 -9.72
CA ALA A 66 8.62 -11.16 -11.13
C ALA A 66 9.79 -10.21 -11.33
N GLY A 67 10.99 -10.78 -11.37
CA GLY A 67 12.26 -10.08 -11.37
C GLY A 67 12.24 -8.93 -12.34
N SER A 68 12.44 -7.73 -11.86
CA SER A 68 12.64 -6.61 -12.75
C SER A 68 14.00 -6.82 -13.40
N LYS A 69 14.01 -7.23 -14.66
CA LYS A 69 15.22 -7.48 -15.51
C LYS A 69 16.20 -6.31 -15.54
N HIS A 70 15.83 -5.17 -14.95
CA HIS A 70 16.60 -3.92 -14.94
C HIS A 70 17.08 -3.47 -13.56
N LEU A 71 16.74 -4.17 -12.49
CA LEU A 71 17.13 -3.74 -11.16
C LEU A 71 18.41 -4.45 -10.72
N LYS A 72 19.39 -3.65 -10.28
CA LYS A 72 20.62 -4.19 -9.69
C LYS A 72 20.26 -5.01 -8.46
N LYS A 73 20.91 -6.17 -8.29
CA LYS A 73 20.79 -7.01 -7.07
C LYS A 73 21.24 -6.28 -5.80
N GLN A 74 21.99 -5.19 -5.94
CA GLN A 74 22.43 -4.33 -4.83
C GLN A 74 21.94 -2.91 -5.04
N ARG A 75 21.36 -2.32 -4.00
CA ARG A 75 20.92 -0.93 -3.99
C ARG A 75 21.25 -0.26 -2.68
N SER A 76 21.64 1.00 -2.73
CA SER A 76 21.71 1.80 -1.51
C SER A 76 20.30 2.16 -1.02
N VAL A 77 20.16 2.34 0.28
CA VAL A 77 18.92 2.84 0.90
C VAL A 77 18.44 4.12 0.22
N LYS A 78 19.37 5.05 -0.08
CA LYS A 78 19.11 6.26 -0.87
C LYS A 78 18.42 5.96 -2.22
N GLN A 79 18.88 4.92 -2.95
CA GLN A 79 18.25 4.53 -4.23
C GLN A 79 16.85 3.97 -4.00
N ILE A 80 16.67 3.12 -2.99
CA ILE A 80 15.36 2.54 -2.65
C ILE A 80 14.37 3.66 -2.33
N VAL A 81 14.73 4.60 -1.44
CA VAL A 81 13.86 5.74 -1.10
C VAL A 81 13.49 6.58 -2.32
N THR A 82 14.43 6.75 -3.24
CA THR A 82 14.21 7.60 -4.40
C THR A 82 13.26 6.97 -5.42
N THR A 83 13.34 5.66 -5.60
CA THR A 83 12.64 4.94 -6.66
C THR A 83 11.41 4.16 -6.20
N ASN A 84 11.48 3.49 -5.03
CA ASN A 84 10.54 2.46 -4.63
C ASN A 84 9.73 2.78 -3.37
N SER A 85 10.08 3.84 -2.64
CA SER A 85 9.44 4.07 -1.36
C SER A 85 8.16 4.87 -1.47
N THR A 86 7.17 4.49 -0.70
CA THR A 86 5.92 5.21 -0.53
C THR A 86 6.18 6.53 0.19
N LYS A 87 6.23 7.62 -0.56
CA LYS A 87 6.54 8.98 -0.10
C LYS A 87 5.56 10.00 -0.65
N ASN A 88 5.60 11.22 -0.10
CA ASN A 88 4.79 12.35 -0.55
C ASN A 88 3.29 11.99 -0.54
N LYS A 89 2.60 12.28 -1.64
CA LYS A 89 1.14 12.11 -1.75
C LYS A 89 0.64 10.69 -1.41
N TYR A 90 1.40 9.64 -1.70
CA TYR A 90 0.97 8.26 -1.45
C TYR A 90 1.20 7.82 -0.01
N GLY A 91 2.31 8.24 0.61
CA GLY A 91 2.49 8.10 2.06
C GLY A 91 1.43 8.89 2.84
N ASP A 92 1.13 10.11 2.39
CA ASP A 92 0.04 10.92 2.95
C ASP A 92 -1.33 10.21 2.84
N LEU A 93 -1.57 9.50 1.74
CA LEU A 93 -2.80 8.73 1.56
C LEU A 93 -2.90 7.60 2.57
N LEU A 94 -1.84 6.81 2.75
CA LEU A 94 -1.79 5.73 3.75
C LEU A 94 -2.04 6.28 5.16
N TYR A 95 -1.28 7.30 5.55
CA TYR A 95 -1.46 7.97 6.84
C TYR A 95 -2.92 8.39 7.07
N ARG A 96 -3.52 9.09 6.12
CA ARG A 96 -4.89 9.62 6.26
C ARG A 96 -5.97 8.54 6.24
N LEU A 97 -5.77 7.45 5.49
CA LEU A 97 -6.68 6.30 5.53
C LEU A 97 -6.70 5.68 6.92
N MET A 98 -5.52 5.47 7.51
CA MET A 98 -5.39 4.98 8.88
C MET A 98 -6.01 5.94 9.90
N GLU A 99 -5.76 7.24 9.77
CA GLU A 99 -6.30 8.27 10.67
C GLU A 99 -7.82 8.38 10.58
N ALA A 100 -8.39 8.27 9.38
CA ALA A 100 -9.82 8.45 9.13
C ALA A 100 -10.65 7.21 9.47
N TYR A 101 -10.18 6.02 9.11
CA TYR A 101 -10.94 4.77 9.26
C TYR A 101 -10.56 3.95 10.49
N LYS A 102 -9.41 4.24 11.11
CA LYS A 102 -8.90 3.60 12.33
C LYS A 102 -8.99 2.07 12.29
N PRO A 103 -8.50 1.41 11.24
CA PRO A 103 -8.46 -0.04 11.19
C PRO A 103 -7.60 -0.55 12.36
N MET A 104 -8.05 -1.61 13.03
CA MET A 104 -7.35 -2.17 14.18
C MET A 104 -6.40 -3.31 13.79
N ASN A 105 -6.80 -4.15 12.83
CA ASN A 105 -5.99 -5.25 12.33
C ASN A 105 -5.53 -4.93 10.91
N VAL A 106 -4.23 -4.71 10.75
CA VAL A 106 -3.64 -4.23 9.48
C VAL A 106 -2.57 -5.20 9.00
N LEU A 107 -2.63 -5.55 7.73
CA LEU A 107 -1.62 -6.36 7.05
C LEU A 107 -0.92 -5.54 5.97
N GLU A 108 0.41 -5.57 5.96
CA GLU A 108 1.24 -5.01 4.89
C GLU A 108 2.05 -6.12 4.22
N PHE A 109 1.96 -6.22 2.91
CA PHE A 109 2.82 -7.04 2.07
C PHE A 109 3.85 -6.17 1.36
N GLY A 110 5.11 -6.31 1.75
CA GLY A 110 6.23 -5.51 1.24
C GLY A 110 6.66 -4.39 2.19
N THR A 111 7.26 -4.75 3.31
CA THR A 111 7.83 -3.78 4.27
C THR A 111 8.88 -2.89 3.62
N SER A 112 9.71 -3.46 2.74
CA SER A 112 10.87 -2.78 2.17
C SER A 112 11.74 -2.18 3.29
N ILE A 113 12.12 -0.92 3.20
CA ILE A 113 12.89 -0.21 4.25
C ILE A 113 12.01 0.41 5.35
N GLY A 114 10.71 0.06 5.41
CA GLY A 114 9.77 0.47 6.45
C GLY A 114 9.06 1.81 6.22
N CYS A 115 9.14 2.41 5.03
CA CYS A 115 8.51 3.70 4.78
C CYS A 115 6.98 3.62 4.81
N GLY A 116 6.38 2.60 4.17
CA GLY A 116 4.94 2.34 4.18
C GLY A 116 4.45 2.03 5.59
N THR A 117 5.14 1.10 6.26
CA THR A 117 4.88 0.67 7.63
C THR A 117 4.77 1.85 8.60
N LEU A 118 5.73 2.79 8.52
CA LEU A 118 5.73 4.00 9.37
C LEU A 118 4.53 4.92 9.07
N GLN A 119 4.13 5.06 7.80
CA GLN A 119 2.96 5.88 7.46
C GLN A 119 1.67 5.25 8.00
N LEU A 120 1.52 3.93 7.88
CA LEU A 120 0.39 3.19 8.43
C LEU A 120 0.34 3.35 9.97
N HIS A 121 1.45 3.09 10.65
CA HIS A 121 1.51 3.22 12.12
C HIS A 121 1.25 4.65 12.58
N TRP A 122 1.85 5.67 11.98
CA TRP A 122 1.63 7.06 12.40
C TRP A 122 0.18 7.52 12.21
N GLY A 123 -0.55 6.94 11.25
CA GLY A 123 -1.97 7.26 11.04
C GLY A 123 -2.88 6.64 12.10
N ASN A 124 -2.55 5.46 12.61
CA ASN A 124 -3.25 4.82 13.73
C ASN A 124 -2.27 4.02 14.61
N PRO A 125 -1.68 4.63 15.65
CA PRO A 125 -0.72 3.95 16.52
C PRO A 125 -1.31 2.81 17.36
N GLU A 126 -2.64 2.75 17.50
CA GLU A 126 -3.33 1.71 18.25
C GLU A 126 -3.54 0.42 17.43
N ALA A 127 -3.32 0.47 16.11
CA ALA A 127 -3.51 -0.69 15.25
C ALA A 127 -2.45 -1.78 15.51
N GLN A 128 -2.88 -3.03 15.46
CA GLN A 128 -2.00 -4.18 15.33
C GLN A 128 -1.59 -4.28 13.86
N LEU A 129 -0.33 -3.97 13.58
CA LEU A 129 0.22 -3.96 12.22
C LEU A 129 1.17 -5.14 12.03
N ILE A 130 0.81 -6.04 11.12
CA ILE A 130 1.68 -7.13 10.66
C ILE A 130 2.26 -6.73 9.31
N SER A 131 3.60 -6.76 9.16
CA SER A 131 4.27 -6.41 7.92
C SER A 131 5.24 -7.51 7.50
N ILE A 132 5.11 -7.96 6.26
CA ILE A 132 5.82 -9.11 5.71
C ILE A 132 6.89 -8.65 4.72
N GLU A 133 8.13 -9.14 4.90
CA GLU A 133 9.26 -8.88 4.00
C GLU A 133 10.03 -10.17 3.73
N ALA A 134 10.17 -10.54 2.47
CA ALA A 134 10.83 -11.77 2.08
C ALA A 134 12.37 -11.64 2.11
N CYS A 135 12.91 -10.51 1.65
CA CYS A 135 14.35 -10.27 1.62
C CYS A 135 14.89 -10.04 3.03
N LYS A 136 15.75 -10.95 3.51
CA LYS A 136 16.31 -10.89 4.86
C LYS A 136 17.06 -9.60 5.16
N GLU A 137 17.89 -9.11 4.24
CA GLU A 137 18.64 -7.87 4.47
C GLU A 137 17.72 -6.65 4.57
N THR A 138 16.69 -6.60 3.75
CA THR A 138 15.68 -5.54 3.79
C THR A 138 14.88 -5.60 5.08
N TYR A 139 14.48 -6.80 5.51
CA TYR A 139 13.82 -7.04 6.79
C TYR A 139 14.67 -6.56 7.97
N GLU A 140 15.96 -6.92 8.02
CA GLU A 140 16.86 -6.48 9.10
C GLU A 140 17.04 -4.95 9.13
N PHE A 141 17.07 -4.32 7.95
CA PHE A 141 17.09 -2.86 7.86
C PHE A 141 15.77 -2.24 8.38
N ALA A 142 14.63 -2.76 7.95
CA ALA A 142 13.31 -2.31 8.41
C ALA A 142 13.17 -2.47 9.93
N LYS A 143 13.62 -3.59 10.49
CA LYS A 143 13.62 -3.84 11.95
C LYS A 143 14.35 -2.73 12.70
N LYS A 144 15.56 -2.39 12.27
CA LYS A 144 16.33 -1.27 12.86
C LYS A 144 15.58 0.05 12.72
N THR A 145 14.91 0.28 11.59
CA THR A 145 14.07 1.47 11.38
C THR A 145 12.93 1.52 12.41
N MET A 146 12.23 0.41 12.64
CA MET A 146 11.15 0.35 13.64
C MET A 146 11.67 0.58 15.07
N GLU A 147 12.83 0.02 15.41
CA GLU A 147 13.50 0.24 16.70
C GLU A 147 13.86 1.73 16.90
N GLN A 148 14.45 2.37 15.90
CA GLN A 148 14.80 3.81 15.93
C GLN A 148 13.57 4.72 16.12
N HIS A 149 12.41 4.30 15.61
CA HIS A 149 11.14 5.01 15.76
C HIS A 149 10.32 4.55 16.97
N GLN A 150 10.84 3.60 17.78
CA GLN A 150 10.23 3.10 19.02
C GLN A 150 8.84 2.48 18.80
N ILE A 151 8.63 1.79 17.69
CA ILE A 151 7.35 1.18 17.32
C ILE A 151 7.40 -0.35 17.22
N SER A 152 8.48 -0.97 17.65
CA SER A 152 8.68 -2.44 17.57
C SER A 152 7.65 -3.25 18.36
N ASN A 153 6.96 -2.64 19.31
CA ASN A 153 5.91 -3.30 20.10
C ASN A 153 4.53 -3.25 19.43
N GLN A 154 4.33 -2.33 18.47
CA GLN A 154 3.07 -2.12 17.76
C GLN A 154 3.09 -2.70 16.34
N VAL A 155 4.29 -3.02 15.84
CA VAL A 155 4.49 -3.55 14.49
C VAL A 155 5.16 -4.91 14.58
N GLN A 156 4.47 -5.95 14.16
CA GLN A 156 5.04 -7.28 14.01
C GLN A 156 5.65 -7.41 12.61
N LEU A 157 6.98 -7.33 12.53
CA LEU A 157 7.71 -7.63 11.29
C LEU A 157 7.94 -9.13 11.17
N ILE A 158 7.66 -9.69 10.01
CA ILE A 158 7.84 -11.11 9.73
C ILE A 158 8.71 -11.27 8.47
N ASN A 159 9.82 -12.01 8.60
CA ASN A 159 10.64 -12.38 7.46
C ASN A 159 10.09 -13.66 6.82
N SER A 160 9.25 -13.51 5.83
CA SER A 160 8.58 -14.62 5.13
C SER A 160 8.20 -14.19 3.72
N THR A 161 7.96 -15.16 2.84
CA THR A 161 7.24 -14.87 1.59
C THR A 161 5.77 -14.65 1.87
N PHE A 162 5.06 -13.93 0.98
CA PHE A 162 3.62 -13.71 1.13
C PHE A 162 2.83 -15.02 1.07
N ASN A 163 3.29 -15.96 0.23
CA ASN A 163 2.66 -17.27 0.12
C ASN A 163 2.79 -18.08 1.40
N ASP A 164 4.01 -18.19 1.97
CA ASP A 164 4.23 -18.95 3.20
C ASP A 164 3.41 -18.36 4.35
N TYR A 165 3.38 -17.03 4.48
CA TYR A 165 2.55 -16.37 5.47
C TYR A 165 1.06 -16.69 5.31
N LEU A 166 0.54 -16.68 4.08
CA LEU A 166 -0.87 -16.96 3.79
C LEU A 166 -1.25 -18.44 3.96
N GLU A 167 -0.29 -19.34 4.10
CA GLU A 167 -0.51 -20.75 4.42
C GLU A 167 -0.70 -21.02 5.91
N GLU A 168 -0.40 -20.04 6.78
CA GLU A 168 -0.68 -20.13 8.21
C GLU A 168 -2.19 -20.26 8.46
N LYS A 169 -2.58 -21.12 9.42
CA LYS A 169 -3.98 -21.52 9.58
C LYS A 169 -4.81 -20.56 10.42
N ASP A 170 -4.20 -19.85 11.34
CA ASP A 170 -4.89 -19.09 12.40
C ASP A 170 -4.67 -17.57 12.27
N LEU A 171 -4.68 -17.04 11.03
CA LEU A 171 -4.61 -15.61 10.82
C LEU A 171 -5.93 -14.93 11.23
N GLU A 172 -5.82 -13.83 11.94
CA GLU A 172 -6.96 -12.97 12.26
C GLU A 172 -7.56 -12.32 11.00
N LYS A 173 -8.75 -11.75 11.15
CA LYS A 173 -9.36 -10.97 10.06
C LYS A 173 -8.81 -9.57 10.05
N PHE A 174 -8.44 -9.10 8.87
CA PHE A 174 -7.88 -7.78 8.67
C PHE A 174 -8.95 -6.75 8.27
N ASP A 175 -8.85 -5.56 8.86
CA ASP A 175 -9.66 -4.40 8.51
C ASP A 175 -9.07 -3.66 7.30
N LEU A 176 -7.73 -3.66 7.18
CA LEU A 176 -7.00 -3.05 6.08
C LEU A 176 -5.84 -3.94 5.64
N VAL A 177 -5.71 -4.11 4.34
CA VAL A 177 -4.59 -4.83 3.71
C VAL A 177 -3.91 -3.90 2.71
N PHE A 178 -2.62 -3.64 2.90
CA PHE A 178 -1.79 -2.89 1.96
C PHE A 178 -0.83 -3.83 1.22
N ILE A 179 -0.87 -3.85 -0.10
CA ILE A 179 -0.01 -4.70 -0.94
C ILE A 179 0.91 -3.79 -1.76
N ASP A 180 2.19 -3.77 -1.38
CA ASP A 180 3.28 -3.03 -2.03
C ASP A 180 4.48 -3.97 -2.30
N GLY A 181 4.23 -5.04 -2.99
CA GLY A 181 5.28 -6.00 -3.33
C GLY A 181 4.89 -6.94 -4.44
N HIS A 182 5.91 -7.61 -5.02
CA HIS A 182 5.75 -8.64 -6.04
C HIS A 182 5.05 -8.18 -7.33
N HIS A 183 4.93 -6.93 -7.65
CA HIS A 183 4.27 -6.25 -8.79
C HIS A 183 4.00 -7.13 -10.04
N ASP A 184 3.39 -8.28 -9.81
CA ASP A 184 2.95 -9.29 -10.77
C ASP A 184 1.44 -9.45 -10.64
N GLY A 185 0.72 -9.27 -11.75
CA GLY A 185 -0.74 -9.22 -11.72
C GLY A 185 -1.40 -10.55 -11.37
N LYS A 186 -0.80 -11.68 -11.77
CA LYS A 186 -1.33 -13.02 -11.43
C LYS A 186 -1.16 -13.27 -9.93
N CYS A 187 0.03 -12.99 -9.40
CA CYS A 187 0.30 -13.15 -7.98
C CYS A 187 -0.61 -12.25 -7.15
N LEU A 188 -0.86 -11.00 -7.57
CA LEU A 188 -1.78 -10.10 -6.89
C LEU A 188 -3.18 -10.71 -6.75
N ILE A 189 -3.73 -11.25 -7.84
CA ILE A 189 -5.06 -11.89 -7.83
C ILE A 189 -5.05 -13.13 -6.91
N GLU A 190 -4.00 -13.95 -6.95
CA GLU A 190 -3.86 -15.12 -6.08
C GLU A 190 -3.79 -14.73 -4.59
N TYR A 191 -3.02 -13.68 -4.23
CA TYR A 191 -2.96 -13.19 -2.85
C TYR A 191 -4.32 -12.71 -2.36
N LEU A 192 -5.03 -11.91 -3.16
CA LEU A 192 -6.37 -11.44 -2.80
C LEU A 192 -7.35 -12.60 -2.60
N LYS A 193 -7.28 -13.63 -3.45
CA LYS A 193 -8.09 -14.85 -3.30
C LYS A 193 -7.76 -15.61 -2.01
N LYS A 194 -6.48 -15.77 -1.67
CA LYS A 194 -6.06 -16.41 -0.42
C LYS A 194 -6.48 -15.60 0.82
N LEU A 195 -6.48 -14.26 0.70
CA LEU A 195 -6.89 -13.34 1.77
C LEU A 195 -8.41 -13.34 2.03
N GLU A 196 -9.24 -13.88 1.14
CA GLU A 196 -10.72 -13.88 1.32
C GLU A 196 -11.16 -14.41 2.68
N LYS A 197 -10.57 -15.51 3.13
CA LYS A 197 -10.88 -16.14 4.43
C LYS A 197 -10.42 -15.33 5.64
N HIS A 198 -9.47 -14.39 5.44
CA HIS A 198 -8.87 -13.53 6.45
C HIS A 198 -9.36 -12.08 6.37
N THR A 199 -10.51 -11.87 5.72
CA THR A 199 -11.14 -10.55 5.57
C THR A 199 -12.59 -10.60 5.95
N HIS A 200 -13.23 -9.45 6.03
CA HIS A 200 -14.66 -9.29 6.29
C HIS A 200 -15.27 -8.29 5.31
N ASN A 201 -16.59 -8.14 5.36
CA ASN A 201 -17.23 -7.02 4.68
C ASN A 201 -16.66 -5.73 5.29
N ASP A 202 -16.40 -4.74 4.47
CA ASP A 202 -15.77 -3.47 4.82
C ASP A 202 -14.24 -3.48 4.92
N THR A 203 -13.56 -4.64 4.73
CA THR A 203 -12.10 -4.65 4.58
C THR A 203 -11.66 -3.76 3.43
N ILE A 204 -10.71 -2.88 3.72
CA ILE A 204 -10.09 -1.97 2.74
C ILE A 204 -8.81 -2.60 2.21
N PHE A 205 -8.73 -2.82 0.90
CA PHE A 205 -7.49 -3.19 0.23
C PHE A 205 -6.90 -1.98 -0.44
N ILE A 206 -5.60 -1.76 -0.24
CA ILE A 206 -4.80 -0.74 -0.91
C ILE A 206 -3.75 -1.48 -1.74
N LEU A 207 -3.77 -1.27 -3.04
CA LEU A 207 -2.87 -1.93 -3.99
C LEU A 207 -1.92 -0.88 -4.57
N ASP A 208 -0.62 -1.02 -4.33
CA ASP A 208 0.37 -0.10 -4.93
C ASP A 208 0.71 -0.54 -6.35
N ASP A 209 1.23 0.40 -7.10
CA ASP A 209 1.78 0.20 -8.45
C ASP A 209 0.82 -0.51 -9.44
N ILE A 210 -0.50 -0.21 -9.38
CA ILE A 210 -1.53 -0.78 -10.28
C ILE A 210 -1.27 -0.51 -11.78
N ARG A 211 -0.29 0.35 -12.10
CA ARG A 211 0.22 0.64 -13.46
C ARG A 211 1.70 0.38 -13.62
N TRP A 212 2.30 -0.50 -12.80
CA TRP A 212 3.71 -0.89 -12.94
C TRP A 212 4.00 -1.55 -14.29
N SER A 213 3.11 -2.41 -14.72
CA SER A 213 3.19 -3.17 -15.97
C SER A 213 1.81 -3.28 -16.63
N THR A 214 1.76 -3.76 -17.87
CA THR A 214 0.49 -4.11 -18.53
C THR A 214 -0.23 -5.21 -17.77
N ASP A 215 0.50 -6.16 -17.20
CA ASP A 215 -0.04 -7.26 -16.41
C ASP A 215 -0.71 -6.75 -15.12
N MET A 216 -0.05 -5.86 -14.37
CA MET A 216 -0.63 -5.20 -13.20
C MET A 216 -1.88 -4.39 -13.54
N LEU A 217 -1.88 -3.65 -14.65
CA LEU A 217 -3.06 -2.91 -15.09
C LEU A 217 -4.22 -3.85 -15.46
N ASN A 218 -3.93 -4.97 -16.11
CA ASN A 218 -4.94 -5.97 -16.42
C ASN A 218 -5.52 -6.61 -15.15
N ALA A 219 -4.67 -6.93 -14.17
CA ALA A 219 -5.12 -7.43 -12.87
C ALA A 219 -6.02 -6.41 -12.16
N TRP A 220 -5.62 -5.13 -12.13
CA TRP A 220 -6.46 -4.06 -11.59
C TRP A 220 -7.84 -4.00 -12.28
N ASN A 221 -7.87 -4.01 -13.61
CA ASN A 221 -9.13 -4.00 -14.37
C ASN A 221 -9.99 -5.24 -14.10
N THR A 222 -9.38 -6.41 -13.90
CA THR A 222 -10.09 -7.63 -13.50
C THR A 222 -10.74 -7.45 -12.14
N LEU A 223 -10.01 -6.94 -11.15
CA LEU A 223 -10.50 -6.69 -9.80
C LEU A 223 -11.60 -5.61 -9.76
N VAL A 224 -11.48 -4.57 -10.56
CA VAL A 224 -12.54 -3.56 -10.73
C VAL A 224 -13.85 -4.19 -11.22
N ASN A 225 -13.79 -5.23 -12.03
CA ASN A 225 -14.97 -5.94 -12.55
C ASN A 225 -15.42 -7.13 -11.68
N ASP A 226 -14.66 -7.51 -10.66
CA ASP A 226 -15.00 -8.60 -9.76
C ASP A 226 -16.13 -8.21 -8.81
N GLU A 227 -17.21 -8.98 -8.79
CA GLU A 227 -18.41 -8.72 -7.98
C GLU A 227 -18.16 -8.77 -6.46
N GLN A 228 -17.02 -9.30 -6.01
CA GLN A 228 -16.67 -9.30 -4.61
C GLN A 228 -16.33 -7.89 -4.09
N TYR A 229 -15.87 -7.00 -4.98
CA TYR A 229 -15.52 -5.63 -4.62
C TYR A 229 -16.61 -4.68 -5.10
N HIS A 230 -17.43 -4.21 -4.18
CA HIS A 230 -18.52 -3.28 -4.52
C HIS A 230 -18.00 -1.87 -4.84
N LEU A 231 -16.88 -1.47 -4.26
CA LEU A 231 -16.27 -0.17 -4.50
C LEU A 231 -14.82 -0.31 -4.91
N SER A 232 -14.46 0.36 -5.99
CA SER A 232 -13.09 0.50 -6.45
C SER A 232 -12.76 1.97 -6.72
N ILE A 233 -11.57 2.42 -6.30
CA ILE A 233 -11.10 3.79 -6.49
C ILE A 233 -9.69 3.76 -7.06
N ASP A 234 -9.52 4.42 -8.20
CA ASP A 234 -8.25 4.55 -8.91
C ASP A 234 -7.61 5.91 -8.62
N PHE A 235 -6.41 5.90 -8.01
CA PHE A 235 -5.57 7.07 -7.75
C PHE A 235 -4.35 7.13 -8.66
N PHE A 236 -4.39 6.51 -9.80
CA PHE A 236 -3.32 6.35 -10.78
C PHE A 236 -2.25 5.32 -10.37
N LYS A 237 -1.47 5.58 -9.34
CA LYS A 237 -0.45 4.65 -8.84
C LYS A 237 -1.04 3.61 -7.91
N MET A 238 -1.91 4.03 -7.00
CA MET A 238 -2.59 3.17 -6.06
C MET A 238 -4.05 2.93 -6.44
N GLY A 239 -4.53 1.71 -6.20
CA GLY A 239 -5.94 1.34 -6.24
C GLY A 239 -6.46 1.05 -4.84
N LEU A 240 -7.71 1.41 -4.58
CA LEU A 240 -8.41 1.03 -3.36
C LEU A 240 -9.61 0.16 -3.74
N LEU A 241 -9.77 -0.96 -3.05
CA LEU A 241 -10.93 -1.85 -3.18
C LEU A 241 -11.59 -2.00 -1.81
N ILE A 242 -12.92 -2.05 -1.79
CA ILE A 242 -13.67 -2.41 -0.59
C ILE A 242 -14.55 -3.61 -0.94
N ARG A 243 -14.41 -4.65 -0.13
CA ARG A 243 -15.20 -5.85 -0.23
C ARG A 243 -16.53 -5.62 0.48
N GLN A 244 -17.62 -5.75 -0.25
CA GLN A 244 -18.95 -5.75 0.34
C GLN A 244 -19.93 -6.49 -0.57
N SER A 245 -20.53 -7.56 -0.07
CA SER A 245 -21.61 -8.25 -0.76
C SER A 245 -22.91 -7.43 -0.65
N ASN A 246 -23.77 -7.51 -1.67
CA ASN A 246 -25.11 -6.92 -1.70
C ASN A 246 -25.19 -5.39 -1.85
N LYS A 247 -24.12 -4.70 -2.25
CA LYS A 247 -24.19 -3.29 -2.67
C LYS A 247 -24.02 -3.14 -4.18
N ARG A 248 -24.59 -2.08 -4.71
CA ARG A 248 -24.38 -1.70 -6.11
C ARG A 248 -22.90 -1.41 -6.33
N LYS A 249 -22.34 -1.98 -7.39
CA LYS A 249 -20.96 -1.77 -7.78
C LYS A 249 -20.71 -0.34 -8.22
N GLU A 250 -19.65 0.27 -7.68
CA GLU A 250 -19.22 1.62 -8.00
C GLU A 250 -17.72 1.65 -8.31
N HIS A 251 -17.35 2.38 -9.35
CA HIS A 251 -15.95 2.62 -9.71
C HIS A 251 -15.70 4.12 -9.86
N PHE A 252 -14.67 4.62 -9.21
CA PHE A 252 -14.27 6.02 -9.26
C PHE A 252 -12.81 6.17 -9.67
N ILE A 253 -12.54 7.17 -10.50
CA ILE A 253 -11.18 7.60 -10.82
C ILE A 253 -11.04 9.00 -10.23
N LEU A 254 -10.19 9.15 -9.20
CA LEU A 254 -10.12 10.36 -8.39
C LEU A 254 -8.77 11.06 -8.53
N ARG A 255 -8.83 12.38 -8.66
CA ARG A 255 -7.64 13.24 -8.51
C ARG A 255 -7.26 13.34 -7.03
N LYS A 256 -5.97 13.18 -6.80
CA LYS A 256 -5.35 13.24 -5.48
C LYS A 256 -4.57 14.54 -5.31
#